data_b60580a96a90a822694bd29ac26269bf
#
_entry.id   b60580a96a90a822694bd29ac26269bf
#
_cell.length_a   1.000
_cell.length_b   1.000
_cell.length_c   1.000
_cell.angle_alpha   90.00
_cell.angle_beta   90.00
_cell.angle_gamma   90.00
#
_symmetry.space_group_name_H-M   'P 1'
#
loop_
_entity.id
_entity.type
_entity.pdbx_description
1 polymer ?
#
loop_
_entity_poly.entity_id
_entity_poly.type
_entity_poly.pdbx_seq_one_letter_code
_entity_poly.pdbx_strand_id
1 'polypeptide(L)'
;MQIQCFESITQKYPQFPTALLANEEPIQNGEPFILYGTKLDISTLEKFQQKCGQNFQIFDVWMVAKNIIVLLKGQWFADFINFAHDVEVDIAKLDFSPKLSQAGLLVMDMDSTAIQIECIDEIAKLAGVGELVSAITESAMRGELDFEQSLRCRVGTLKGAPESILQQVRENLPLMSGLVETIQTLQKYGWKTAI
;
A
#
# COMPACT_ATOMS: atom_id res chain seq x y z
N MET A 1 8.93 11.57 19.63
CA MET A 1 9.37 11.67 18.22
C MET A 1 10.26 12.91 18.13
N GLN A 2 11.55 12.78 17.82
CA GLN A 2 12.41 13.96 17.65
C GLN A 2 12.03 14.63 16.33
N ILE A 3 11.68 15.91 16.39
CA ILE A 3 11.45 16.74 15.22
C ILE A 3 12.81 16.92 14.55
N GLN A 4 12.98 16.42 13.33
CA GLN A 4 14.18 16.75 12.57
C GLN A 4 14.09 18.24 12.17
N CYS A 5 15.20 18.96 12.34
CA CYS A 5 15.25 20.36 11.94
C CYS A 5 15.13 20.47 10.42
N PHE A 6 14.41 21.45 9.92
CA PHE A 6 14.21 21.71 8.47
C PHE A 6 15.54 21.75 7.68
N GLU A 7 16.61 22.25 8.26
CA GLU A 7 17.94 22.24 7.63
C GLU A 7 18.42 20.82 7.30
N SER A 8 18.09 19.83 8.14
CA SER A 8 18.47 18.43 7.88
C SER A 8 17.66 17.80 6.74
N ILE A 9 16.40 18.20 6.58
CA ILE A 9 15.53 17.76 5.49
C ILE A 9 16.03 18.34 4.17
N THR A 10 16.31 19.64 4.11
CA THR A 10 16.82 20.31 2.90
C THR A 10 18.20 19.80 2.48
N GLN A 11 19.09 19.48 3.42
CA GLN A 11 20.38 18.87 3.09
C GLN A 11 20.24 17.47 2.52
N LYS A 12 19.34 16.67 3.07
CA LYS A 12 19.14 15.27 2.65
C LYS A 12 18.28 15.17 1.39
N TYR A 13 17.33 16.08 1.24
CA TYR A 13 16.37 16.13 0.14
C TYR A 13 16.24 17.56 -0.40
N PRO A 14 17.22 18.07 -1.16
CA PRO A 14 17.25 19.46 -1.63
C PRO A 14 16.10 19.84 -2.54
N GLN A 15 15.39 18.86 -3.09
CA GLN A 15 14.16 19.05 -3.86
C GLN A 15 12.96 19.49 -2.98
N PHE A 16 13.06 19.43 -1.65
CA PHE A 16 12.04 19.92 -0.73
C PHE A 16 12.53 21.17 -0.01
N PRO A 17 12.29 22.37 -0.58
CA PRO A 17 12.71 23.61 0.05
C PRO A 17 11.86 23.88 1.30
N THR A 18 12.51 24.46 2.29
CA THR A 18 11.87 24.87 3.54
C THR A 18 10.76 25.93 3.34
N ALA A 19 10.80 26.66 2.24
CA ALA A 19 9.91 27.81 2.00
C ALA A 19 8.43 27.43 1.76
N LEU A 20 8.13 26.24 1.27
CA LEU A 20 6.75 25.78 1.04
C LEU A 20 5.98 25.57 2.31
N LEU A 21 6.64 25.44 3.40
CA LEU A 21 6.12 24.90 4.65
C LEU A 21 6.45 25.79 5.84
N ALA A 22 7.10 26.90 5.58
CA ALA A 22 7.28 27.97 6.53
C ALA A 22 5.95 28.72 6.73
N ASN A 23 4.93 28.01 7.18
CA ASN A 23 3.80 28.68 7.76
C ASN A 23 4.12 29.01 9.20
N GLU A 24 3.97 30.26 9.47
CA GLU A 24 4.41 30.98 10.66
C GLU A 24 3.73 30.50 11.95
N GLU A 25 2.70 29.63 11.88
CA GLU A 25 2.07 29.08 13.07
C GLU A 25 2.06 27.54 13.03
N PRO A 26 2.64 26.89 14.04
CA PRO A 26 2.56 25.45 14.15
C PRO A 26 1.11 25.02 14.36
N ILE A 27 0.63 24.06 13.56
CA ILE A 27 -0.67 23.44 13.75
C ILE A 27 -0.67 22.72 15.10
N GLN A 28 -1.23 23.36 16.11
CA GLN A 28 -1.17 22.88 17.49
C GLN A 28 -1.88 21.55 17.71
N ASN A 29 -2.96 21.27 16.95
CA ASN A 29 -3.83 20.11 17.11
C ASN A 29 -3.93 19.23 15.84
N GLY A 30 -2.95 19.27 14.96
CA GLY A 30 -2.99 18.46 13.75
C GLY A 30 -2.65 17.00 14.01
N GLU A 31 -3.28 16.10 13.24
CA GLU A 31 -3.02 14.67 13.25
C GLU A 31 -1.89 14.34 12.27
N PRO A 32 -0.99 13.41 12.61
CA PRO A 32 0.08 12.99 11.71
C PRO A 32 -0.46 12.07 10.61
N PHE A 33 -0.01 12.29 9.40
CA PHE A 33 -0.26 11.41 8.26
C PHE A 33 0.92 11.43 7.30
N ILE A 34 1.03 10.44 6.45
CA ILE A 34 2.07 10.37 5.42
C ILE A 34 1.44 10.44 4.04
N LEU A 35 2.11 11.19 3.15
CA LEU A 35 1.96 11.03 1.70
C LEU A 35 3.16 10.23 1.19
N TYR A 36 2.93 9.33 0.25
CA TYR A 36 4.00 8.56 -0.35
C TYR A 36 3.72 8.19 -1.80
N GLY A 37 4.80 8.05 -2.55
CA GLY A 37 4.74 7.68 -3.97
C GLY A 37 6.07 7.86 -4.67
N THR A 38 6.18 7.29 -5.86
CA THR A 38 7.40 7.37 -6.68
C THR A 38 7.56 8.72 -7.37
N LYS A 39 6.47 9.47 -7.52
CA LYS A 39 6.42 10.78 -8.19
C LYS A 39 6.17 11.93 -7.22
N LEU A 40 6.27 11.66 -5.90
CA LEU A 40 6.03 12.69 -4.90
C LEU A 40 7.16 13.73 -4.93
N ASP A 41 6.81 14.93 -5.35
CA ASP A 41 7.68 16.10 -5.36
C ASP A 41 6.98 17.32 -4.75
N ILE A 42 7.62 18.46 -4.79
CA ILE A 42 7.07 19.70 -4.26
C ILE A 42 5.83 20.14 -5.00
N SER A 43 5.83 20.07 -6.32
CA SER A 43 4.66 20.45 -7.13
C SER A 43 3.45 19.61 -6.78
N THR A 44 3.65 18.33 -6.50
CA THR A 44 2.62 17.40 -6.04
C THR A 44 2.11 17.76 -4.65
N LEU A 45 3.00 18.10 -3.71
CA LEU A 45 2.64 18.57 -2.37
C LEU A 45 1.86 19.89 -2.41
N GLU A 46 2.27 20.84 -3.26
CA GLU A 46 1.55 22.11 -3.45
C GLU A 46 0.14 21.88 -3.97
N LYS A 47 -0.03 21.05 -4.99
CA LYS A 47 -1.34 20.70 -5.53
C LYS A 47 -2.22 20.01 -4.51
N PHE A 48 -1.67 19.09 -3.74
CA PHE A 48 -2.38 18.44 -2.65
C PHE A 48 -2.81 19.45 -1.59
N GLN A 49 -1.89 20.30 -1.12
CA GLN A 49 -2.17 21.34 -0.15
C GLN A 49 -3.27 22.30 -0.64
N GLN A 50 -3.21 22.73 -1.91
CA GLN A 50 -4.22 23.58 -2.53
C GLN A 50 -5.60 22.92 -2.54
N LYS A 51 -5.68 21.63 -2.90
CA LYS A 51 -6.93 20.86 -2.88
C LYS A 51 -7.51 20.75 -1.46
N CYS A 52 -6.65 20.54 -0.48
CA CYS A 52 -7.04 20.43 0.93
C CYS A 52 -7.50 21.76 1.54
N GLY A 53 -7.14 22.90 0.95
CA GLY A 53 -7.49 24.23 1.46
C GLY A 53 -6.87 24.55 2.83
N GLN A 54 -5.82 23.84 3.22
CA GLN A 54 -5.08 24.07 4.47
C GLN A 54 -3.58 23.92 4.25
N ASN A 55 -2.83 24.60 5.11
CA ASN A 55 -1.38 24.54 5.07
C ASN A 55 -0.88 23.38 5.93
N PHE A 56 0.08 22.61 5.40
CA PHE A 56 0.70 21.50 6.10
C PHE A 56 2.12 21.83 6.54
N GLN A 57 2.51 21.24 7.65
CA GLN A 57 3.89 21.27 8.10
C GLN A 57 4.54 19.91 7.78
N ILE A 58 5.70 19.93 7.11
CA ILE A 58 6.53 18.74 6.94
C ILE A 58 7.33 18.50 8.21
N PHE A 59 7.22 17.28 8.74
CA PHE A 59 7.96 16.86 9.93
C PHE A 59 9.16 15.99 9.59
N ASP A 60 9.05 15.19 8.53
CA ASP A 60 10.13 14.33 8.08
C ASP A 60 9.93 13.95 6.61
N VAL A 61 11.05 13.61 5.94
CA VAL A 61 11.07 13.06 4.59
C VAL A 61 12.08 11.93 4.56
N TRP A 62 11.69 10.79 3.99
CA TRP A 62 12.61 9.66 3.79
C TRP A 62 12.23 8.88 2.54
N MET A 63 13.08 7.94 2.14
CA MET A 63 12.83 7.06 1.02
C MET A 63 12.75 5.60 1.48
N VAL A 64 11.80 4.88 0.90
CA VAL A 64 11.70 3.42 1.02
C VAL A 64 11.60 2.86 -0.41
N ALA A 65 12.59 2.08 -0.81
CA ALA A 65 12.76 1.66 -2.20
C ALA A 65 12.73 2.84 -3.18
N LYS A 66 11.70 2.94 -4.03
CA LYS A 66 11.52 4.03 -4.98
C LYS A 66 10.54 5.11 -4.50
N ASN A 67 9.88 4.89 -3.36
CA ASN A 67 8.89 5.81 -2.83
C ASN A 67 9.55 6.88 -1.97
N ILE A 68 9.17 8.12 -2.20
CA ILE A 68 9.41 9.24 -1.29
C ILE A 68 8.24 9.25 -0.32
N ILE A 69 8.53 9.34 0.97
CA ILE A 69 7.54 9.43 2.03
C ILE A 69 7.71 10.77 2.72
N VAL A 70 6.62 11.51 2.86
CA VAL A 70 6.58 12.81 3.53
C VAL A 70 5.63 12.72 4.71
N LEU A 71 6.13 12.94 5.91
CA LEU A 71 5.34 13.03 7.12
C LEU A 71 4.82 14.46 7.28
N LEU A 72 3.52 14.57 7.24
CA LEU A 72 2.78 15.82 7.39
C LEU A 72 1.96 15.83 8.69
N LYS A 73 1.54 17.02 9.09
CA LYS A 73 0.60 17.21 10.18
C LYS A 73 -0.44 18.24 9.77
N GLY A 74 -1.71 17.93 10.03
CA GLY A 74 -2.82 18.79 9.67
C GLY A 74 -4.13 18.31 10.25
N GLN A 75 -5.20 19.05 10.01
CA GLN A 75 -6.53 18.60 10.36
C GLN A 75 -7.00 17.58 9.32
N TRP A 76 -7.16 16.32 9.76
CA TRP A 76 -7.55 15.24 8.87
C TRP A 76 -9.02 15.34 8.44
N PHE A 77 -9.26 15.15 7.15
CA PHE A 77 -10.59 14.97 6.55
C PHE A 77 -10.58 13.74 5.64
N ALA A 78 -11.72 13.06 5.53
CA ALA A 78 -11.86 11.87 4.71
C ALA A 78 -11.54 12.13 3.22
N ASP A 79 -11.83 13.32 2.72
CA ASP A 79 -11.57 13.71 1.34
C ASP A 79 -10.09 13.78 0.98
N PHE A 80 -9.19 13.78 1.97
CA PHE A 80 -7.74 13.72 1.71
C PHE A 80 -7.35 12.49 0.90
N ILE A 81 -8.07 11.38 1.04
CA ILE A 81 -7.85 10.16 0.27
C ILE A 81 -8.09 10.45 -1.22
N ASN A 82 -9.21 11.10 -1.55
CA ASN A 82 -9.54 11.46 -2.92
C ASN A 82 -8.54 12.49 -3.49
N PHE A 83 -8.15 13.48 -2.68
CA PHE A 83 -7.19 14.50 -3.11
C PHE A 83 -5.80 13.94 -3.35
N ALA A 84 -5.34 12.97 -2.55
CA ALA A 84 -4.10 12.26 -2.78
C ALA A 84 -4.16 11.44 -4.08
N HIS A 85 -5.24 10.72 -4.30
CA HIS A 85 -5.47 9.97 -5.53
C HIS A 85 -5.46 10.87 -6.77
N ASP A 86 -6.09 12.05 -6.71
CA ASP A 86 -6.12 13.02 -7.81
C ASP A 86 -4.72 13.56 -8.19
N VAL A 87 -3.76 13.51 -7.29
CA VAL A 87 -2.39 13.90 -7.53
C VAL A 87 -1.43 12.70 -7.65
N GLU A 88 -1.98 11.51 -7.85
CA GLU A 88 -1.26 10.25 -8.09
C GLU A 88 -0.28 9.87 -6.96
N VAL A 89 -0.66 10.08 -5.71
CA VAL A 89 0.07 9.61 -4.52
C VAL A 89 -0.84 8.86 -3.57
N ASP A 90 -0.23 8.04 -2.74
CA ASP A 90 -0.91 7.36 -1.65
C ASP A 90 -0.85 8.18 -0.36
N ILE A 91 -1.81 7.96 0.53
CA ILE A 91 -1.91 8.63 1.83
C ILE A 91 -2.28 7.63 2.92
N ALA A 92 -1.69 7.80 4.10
CA ALA A 92 -2.05 7.02 5.27
C ALA A 92 -2.05 7.90 6.53
N LYS A 93 -3.13 7.80 7.31
CA LYS A 93 -3.19 8.38 8.65
C LYS A 93 -2.32 7.56 9.59
N LEU A 94 -1.58 8.22 10.47
CA LEU A 94 -0.70 7.56 11.44
C LEU A 94 -1.37 7.45 12.82
N ASP A 95 -2.49 6.72 12.88
CA ASP A 95 -3.14 6.41 14.16
C ASP A 95 -2.37 5.36 14.95
N PHE A 96 -1.61 4.55 14.25
CA PHE A 96 -0.79 3.48 14.81
C PHE A 96 0.57 3.45 14.12
N SER A 97 1.63 3.44 14.90
CA SER A 97 3.00 3.37 14.41
C SER A 97 3.75 2.24 15.11
N PRO A 98 3.71 1.01 14.58
CA PRO A 98 4.42 -0.12 15.15
C PRO A 98 5.93 0.13 15.08
N LYS A 99 6.66 -0.29 16.14
CA LYS A 99 8.11 -0.15 16.22
C LYS A 99 8.75 -1.52 16.00
N LEU A 100 9.73 -1.59 15.11
CA LEU A 100 10.50 -2.82 14.88
C LEU A 100 11.14 -3.37 16.17
N SER A 101 11.51 -2.49 17.10
CA SER A 101 12.09 -2.88 18.40
C SER A 101 11.11 -3.57 19.37
N GLN A 102 9.83 -3.60 19.03
CA GLN A 102 8.79 -4.29 19.80
C GLN A 102 8.33 -5.49 19.01
N ALA A 103 8.26 -6.66 19.66
CA ALA A 103 7.75 -7.86 19.02
C ALA A 103 6.31 -7.65 18.53
N GLY A 104 6.04 -8.11 17.33
CA GLY A 104 4.74 -7.95 16.67
C GLY A 104 4.38 -9.16 15.80
N LEU A 105 3.21 -9.10 15.23
CA LEU A 105 2.69 -10.04 14.25
C LEU A 105 2.30 -9.27 12.99
N LEU A 106 2.90 -9.62 11.86
CA LEU A 106 2.41 -9.21 10.55
C LEU A 106 1.52 -10.32 9.99
N VAL A 107 0.27 -10.00 9.76
CA VAL A 107 -0.68 -10.86 9.03
C VAL A 107 -0.98 -10.19 7.70
N MET A 108 -0.89 -10.93 6.63
CA MET A 108 -1.17 -10.42 5.28
C MET A 108 -2.03 -11.41 4.51
N ASP A 109 -2.78 -10.90 3.57
CA ASP A 109 -3.45 -11.70 2.56
C ASP A 109 -2.43 -12.26 1.56
N MET A 110 -2.80 -13.31 0.84
CA MET A 110 -1.90 -13.95 -0.12
C MET A 110 -2.04 -13.35 -1.50
N ASP A 111 -3.22 -13.48 -2.11
CA ASP A 111 -3.46 -13.10 -3.50
C ASP A 111 -3.42 -11.57 -3.64
N SER A 112 -2.75 -11.07 -4.67
CA SER A 112 -2.55 -9.63 -4.93
C SER A 112 -1.91 -8.84 -3.77
N THR A 113 -1.41 -9.52 -2.72
CA THR A 113 -0.78 -8.91 -1.54
C THR A 113 0.62 -9.48 -1.28
N ALA A 114 0.76 -10.76 -0.94
CA ALA A 114 2.06 -11.43 -0.82
C ALA A 114 2.60 -11.87 -2.18
N ILE A 115 1.71 -12.18 -3.10
CA ILE A 115 1.99 -12.54 -4.49
C ILE A 115 1.27 -11.58 -5.45
N GLN A 116 1.77 -11.52 -6.70
CA GLN A 116 1.27 -10.57 -7.71
C GLN A 116 0.10 -11.12 -8.54
N ILE A 117 -0.46 -12.26 -8.17
CA ILE A 117 -1.49 -12.97 -8.93
C ILE A 117 -2.67 -13.37 -8.03
N GLU A 118 -3.79 -13.69 -8.67
CA GLU A 118 -4.90 -14.45 -8.10
C GLU A 118 -4.68 -15.93 -8.42
N CYS A 119 -4.43 -16.75 -7.41
CA CYS A 119 -4.10 -18.18 -7.61
C CYS A 119 -5.17 -18.95 -8.38
N ILE A 120 -6.45 -18.67 -8.10
CA ILE A 120 -7.54 -19.36 -8.77
C ILE A 120 -7.59 -19.07 -10.27
N ASP A 121 -7.22 -17.86 -10.67
CA ASP A 121 -7.20 -17.46 -12.08
C ASP A 121 -6.06 -18.16 -12.84
N GLU A 122 -4.88 -18.26 -12.24
CA GLU A 122 -3.75 -18.96 -12.84
C GLU A 122 -4.02 -20.47 -12.93
N ILE A 123 -4.59 -21.08 -11.90
CA ILE A 123 -5.02 -22.48 -11.91
C ILE A 123 -6.04 -22.71 -13.03
N ALA A 124 -7.02 -21.80 -13.17
CA ALA A 124 -8.05 -21.91 -14.19
C ALA A 124 -7.49 -21.78 -15.62
N LYS A 125 -6.53 -20.87 -15.83
CA LYS A 125 -5.83 -20.73 -17.13
C LYS A 125 -5.12 -22.03 -17.50
N LEU A 126 -4.36 -22.62 -16.57
CA LEU A 126 -3.64 -23.88 -16.80
C LEU A 126 -4.60 -25.06 -16.97
N ALA A 127 -5.76 -25.04 -16.33
CA ALA A 127 -6.82 -26.03 -16.50
C ALA A 127 -7.63 -25.84 -17.80
N GLY A 128 -7.41 -24.78 -18.58
CA GLY A 128 -8.15 -24.47 -19.80
C GLY A 128 -9.57 -23.94 -19.58
N VAL A 129 -9.87 -23.46 -18.36
CA VAL A 129 -11.21 -22.91 -17.98
C VAL A 129 -11.14 -21.45 -17.54
N GLY A 130 -10.07 -20.73 -17.88
CA GLY A 130 -9.84 -19.36 -17.47
C GLY A 130 -10.98 -18.40 -17.83
N GLU A 131 -11.51 -18.48 -19.05
CA GLU A 131 -12.64 -17.63 -19.49
C GLU A 131 -13.91 -17.85 -18.65
N LEU A 132 -14.19 -19.10 -18.27
CA LEU A 132 -15.34 -19.41 -17.41
C LEU A 132 -15.18 -18.81 -16.02
N VAL A 133 -13.98 -18.90 -15.42
CA VAL A 133 -13.68 -18.33 -14.10
C VAL A 133 -13.76 -16.82 -14.16
N SER A 134 -13.22 -16.18 -15.19
CA SER A 134 -13.32 -14.74 -15.40
C SER A 134 -14.78 -14.25 -15.47
N ALA A 135 -15.62 -14.93 -16.25
CA ALA A 135 -17.04 -14.59 -16.37
C ALA A 135 -17.79 -14.70 -15.03
N ILE A 136 -17.47 -15.72 -14.20
CA ILE A 136 -18.05 -15.87 -12.87
C ILE A 136 -17.58 -14.72 -11.93
N THR A 137 -16.31 -14.35 -12.01
CA THR A 137 -15.75 -13.24 -11.23
C THR A 137 -16.43 -11.91 -11.60
N GLU A 138 -16.62 -11.63 -12.89
CA GLU A 138 -17.32 -10.44 -13.36
C GLU A 138 -18.77 -10.40 -12.89
N SER A 139 -19.46 -11.54 -12.90
CA SER A 139 -20.84 -11.65 -12.38
C SER A 139 -20.91 -11.32 -10.89
N ALA A 140 -19.94 -11.80 -10.10
CA ALA A 140 -19.83 -11.47 -8.68
C ALA A 140 -19.54 -9.98 -8.47
N MET A 141 -18.66 -9.36 -9.27
CA MET A 141 -18.36 -7.94 -9.18
C MET A 141 -19.57 -7.05 -9.53
N ARG A 142 -20.48 -7.53 -10.36
CA ARG A 142 -21.76 -6.85 -10.61
C ARG A 142 -22.82 -7.09 -9.52
N GLY A 143 -22.48 -7.87 -8.47
CA GLY A 143 -23.41 -8.20 -7.39
C GLY A 143 -24.47 -9.24 -7.74
N GLU A 144 -24.31 -9.97 -8.83
CA GLU A 144 -25.21 -11.04 -9.27
C GLU A 144 -24.99 -12.35 -8.47
N LEU A 145 -23.79 -12.51 -7.91
CA LEU A 145 -23.40 -13.63 -7.06
C LEU A 145 -22.80 -13.10 -5.76
N ASP A 146 -23.11 -13.74 -4.65
CA ASP A 146 -22.38 -13.51 -3.41
C ASP A 146 -21.01 -14.24 -3.41
N PHE A 147 -20.19 -13.99 -2.38
CA PHE A 147 -18.85 -14.56 -2.30
C PHE A 147 -18.86 -16.11 -2.31
N GLU A 148 -19.76 -16.73 -1.54
CA GLU A 148 -19.84 -18.18 -1.45
C GLU A 148 -20.26 -18.80 -2.77
N GLN A 149 -21.29 -18.25 -3.41
CA GLN A 149 -21.77 -18.68 -4.73
C GLN A 149 -20.66 -18.58 -5.78
N SER A 150 -20.01 -17.43 -5.85
CA SER A 150 -18.90 -17.20 -6.76
C SER A 150 -17.75 -18.19 -6.54
N LEU A 151 -17.32 -18.36 -5.29
CA LEU A 151 -16.24 -19.29 -4.96
C LEU A 151 -16.59 -20.73 -5.35
N ARG A 152 -17.80 -21.20 -4.98
CA ARG A 152 -18.27 -22.55 -5.33
C ARG A 152 -18.33 -22.76 -6.84
N CYS A 153 -18.79 -21.78 -7.59
CA CYS A 153 -18.82 -21.85 -9.05
C CYS A 153 -17.42 -21.92 -9.64
N ARG A 154 -16.51 -21.01 -9.23
CA ARG A 154 -15.13 -20.99 -9.73
C ARG A 154 -14.37 -22.28 -9.43
N VAL A 155 -14.44 -22.77 -8.19
CA VAL A 155 -13.83 -24.05 -7.81
C VAL A 155 -14.47 -25.23 -8.55
N GLY A 156 -15.79 -25.19 -8.75
CA GLY A 156 -16.51 -26.22 -9.50
C GLY A 156 -16.03 -26.39 -10.94
N THR A 157 -15.59 -25.30 -11.60
CA THR A 157 -15.05 -25.37 -12.97
C THR A 157 -13.71 -26.12 -13.05
N LEU A 158 -12.99 -26.20 -11.93
CA LEU A 158 -11.69 -26.88 -11.86
C LEU A 158 -11.82 -28.40 -11.69
N LYS A 159 -13.06 -28.93 -11.61
CA LYS A 159 -13.29 -30.37 -11.43
C LYS A 159 -12.65 -31.17 -12.55
N GLY A 160 -11.78 -32.10 -12.18
CA GLY A 160 -11.06 -32.97 -13.12
C GLY A 160 -9.72 -32.39 -13.61
N ALA A 161 -9.37 -31.18 -13.20
CA ALA A 161 -8.04 -30.65 -13.47
C ALA A 161 -6.96 -31.49 -12.74
N PRO A 162 -5.81 -31.77 -13.37
CA PRO A 162 -4.76 -32.55 -12.75
C PRO A 162 -4.07 -31.76 -11.62
N GLU A 163 -3.78 -32.44 -10.51
CA GLU A 163 -3.10 -31.85 -9.36
C GLU A 163 -1.74 -31.20 -9.70
N SER A 164 -1.08 -31.69 -10.76
CA SER A 164 0.19 -31.13 -11.24
C SER A 164 0.12 -29.64 -11.59
N ILE A 165 -1.07 -29.10 -11.88
CA ILE A 165 -1.27 -27.67 -12.13
C ILE A 165 -0.91 -26.86 -10.88
N LEU A 166 -1.26 -27.33 -9.69
CA LEU A 166 -0.93 -26.65 -8.43
C LEU A 166 0.58 -26.53 -8.23
N GLN A 167 1.31 -27.59 -8.60
CA GLN A 167 2.77 -27.56 -8.56
C GLN A 167 3.35 -26.55 -9.56
N GLN A 168 2.78 -26.46 -10.76
CA GLN A 168 3.22 -25.49 -11.77
C GLN A 168 3.00 -24.05 -11.32
N VAL A 169 1.84 -23.74 -10.72
CA VAL A 169 1.57 -22.41 -10.13
C VAL A 169 2.56 -22.12 -9.01
N ARG A 170 2.77 -23.06 -8.08
CA ARG A 170 3.70 -22.90 -6.96
C ARG A 170 5.13 -22.59 -7.40
N GLU A 171 5.63 -23.27 -8.43
CA GLU A 171 6.99 -23.07 -8.94
C GLU A 171 7.20 -21.72 -9.62
N ASN A 172 6.12 -21.09 -10.08
CA ASN A 172 6.14 -19.85 -10.83
C ASN A 172 5.49 -18.68 -10.08
N LEU A 173 5.27 -18.80 -8.75
CA LEU A 173 4.64 -17.74 -7.96
C LEU A 173 5.46 -16.44 -7.99
N PRO A 174 4.94 -15.35 -8.58
CA PRO A 174 5.62 -14.06 -8.55
C PRO A 174 5.39 -13.40 -7.20
N LEU A 175 6.40 -13.37 -6.34
CA LEU A 175 6.31 -12.68 -5.06
C LEU A 175 6.19 -11.17 -5.25
N MET A 176 5.45 -10.52 -4.36
CA MET A 176 5.39 -9.06 -4.32
C MET A 176 6.78 -8.48 -4.05
N SER A 177 7.10 -7.40 -4.76
CA SER A 177 8.41 -6.75 -4.63
C SER A 177 8.65 -6.29 -3.19
N GLY A 178 9.79 -6.65 -2.62
CA GLY A 178 10.17 -6.32 -1.24
C GLY A 178 9.59 -7.25 -0.17
N LEU A 179 8.80 -8.26 -0.53
CA LEU A 179 8.20 -9.19 0.45
C LEU A 179 9.27 -9.95 1.24
N VAL A 180 10.24 -10.53 0.53
CA VAL A 180 11.29 -11.36 1.16
C VAL A 180 12.10 -10.53 2.15
N GLU A 181 12.53 -9.34 1.74
CA GLU A 181 13.29 -8.41 2.58
C GLU A 181 12.48 -7.94 3.78
N THR A 182 11.19 -7.70 3.59
CA THR A 182 10.27 -7.32 4.67
C THR A 182 10.17 -8.44 5.70
N ILE A 183 9.88 -9.67 5.27
CA ILE A 183 9.76 -10.83 6.17
C ILE A 183 11.08 -11.08 6.91
N GLN A 184 12.21 -11.10 6.21
CA GLN A 184 13.54 -11.32 6.81
C GLN A 184 13.86 -10.23 7.84
N THR A 185 13.55 -8.97 7.52
CA THR A 185 13.76 -7.86 8.45
C THR A 185 12.91 -8.03 9.70
N LEU A 186 11.61 -8.30 9.55
CA LEU A 186 10.71 -8.49 10.67
C LEU A 186 11.13 -9.66 11.56
N GLN A 187 11.50 -10.79 10.97
CA GLN A 187 11.97 -11.98 11.70
C GLN A 187 13.25 -11.69 12.49
N LYS A 188 14.18 -10.91 11.90
CA LYS A 188 15.40 -10.46 12.60
C LYS A 188 15.10 -9.66 13.86
N TYR A 189 14.00 -8.91 13.88
CA TYR A 189 13.53 -8.14 15.03
C TYR A 189 12.54 -8.92 15.92
N GLY A 190 12.42 -10.23 15.72
CA GLY A 190 11.60 -11.10 16.56
C GLY A 190 10.10 -11.09 16.25
N TRP A 191 9.72 -10.48 15.14
CA TRP A 191 8.32 -10.49 14.68
C TRP A 191 7.93 -11.86 14.16
N LYS A 192 6.64 -12.16 14.27
CA LYS A 192 6.01 -13.30 13.59
C LYS A 192 5.33 -12.82 12.32
N THR A 193 5.25 -13.70 11.32
CA THR A 193 4.58 -13.45 10.06
C THR A 193 3.61 -14.57 9.76
N ALA A 194 2.43 -14.23 9.21
CA ALA A 194 1.40 -15.16 8.77
C ALA A 194 0.77 -14.66 7.46
N ILE A 195 0.33 -15.60 6.64
CA ILE A 195 -0.43 -15.40 5.40
C ILE A 195 -1.75 -16.12 5.54
#